data_48520156b150cc532f3c52b1b66edbb5
#
_entry.id   48520156b150cc532f3c52b1b66edbb5
#
_cell.length_a   1.000
_cell.length_b   1.000
_cell.length_c   1.000
_cell.angle_alpha   90.00
_cell.angle_beta   90.00
_cell.angle_gamma   90.00
#
_symmetry.space_group_name_H-M   'P 1'
#
loop_
_entity.id
_entity.type
_entity.pdbx_description
1 polymer ?
#
loop_
_entity_poly.entity_id
_entity_poly.type
_entity_poly.pdbx_seq_one_letter_code
_entity_poly.pdbx_strand_id
1 'polypeptide(L)'
;MLEKYFKSASEKFAVPFIKICIKLGIKPNFLSFIGLIIVIIGCFLFLNNNKTTGALIIFIGSAIDGLDGPLARKTNMISKKGALLDSFIDRIGELFIWSVVAIRFTSTDFELFIILSVVTGSNLIPYLRARGESLGIDNKVGIAARPERVIF
;
A
#
# COMPACT_ATOMS: atom_id res chain seq x y z
N MET A 1 17.69 7.55 -8.01
CA MET A 1 17.52 7.48 -9.48
C MET A 1 16.45 6.50 -9.90
N LEU A 2 16.40 5.29 -9.37
CA LEU A 2 15.37 4.26 -9.61
C LEU A 2 13.95 4.74 -9.28
N GLU A 3 13.74 5.41 -8.15
CA GLU A 3 12.44 5.92 -7.72
C GLU A 3 11.79 6.87 -8.76
N LYS A 4 12.60 7.70 -9.43
CA LYS A 4 12.13 8.63 -10.46
C LYS A 4 11.70 7.89 -11.75
N TYR A 5 12.39 6.79 -12.08
CA TYR A 5 12.06 5.94 -13.24
C TYR A 5 10.80 5.11 -12.98
N PHE A 6 10.68 4.48 -11.82
CA PHE A 6 9.48 3.72 -11.43
C PHE A 6 8.24 4.62 -11.36
N LYS A 7 8.38 5.82 -10.78
CA LYS A 7 7.30 6.80 -10.71
C LYS A 7 6.85 7.27 -12.10
N SER A 8 7.80 7.50 -13.03
CA SER A 8 7.48 7.90 -14.41
C SER A 8 6.82 6.76 -15.19
N ALA A 9 7.26 5.53 -15.01
CA ALA A 9 6.68 4.36 -15.68
C ALA A 9 5.27 4.06 -15.15
N SER A 10 5.09 4.00 -13.84
CA SER A 10 3.78 3.78 -13.21
C SER A 10 2.76 4.87 -13.58
N GLU A 11 3.19 6.13 -13.66
CA GLU A 11 2.33 7.23 -14.11
C GLU A 11 1.86 7.06 -15.57
N LYS A 12 2.70 6.55 -16.46
CA LYS A 12 2.30 6.30 -17.87
C LYS A 12 1.24 5.20 -17.97
N PHE A 13 1.40 4.11 -17.22
CA PHE A 13 0.41 3.01 -17.18
C PHE A 13 -0.89 3.43 -16.48
N ALA A 14 -0.81 4.32 -15.50
CA ALA A 14 -1.97 4.84 -14.78
C ALA A 14 -2.85 5.79 -15.62
N VAL A 15 -2.29 6.46 -16.64
CA VAL A 15 -2.99 7.50 -17.43
C VAL A 15 -4.36 7.07 -17.97
N PRO A 16 -4.52 5.89 -18.63
CA PRO A 16 -5.82 5.50 -19.17
C PRO A 16 -6.86 5.28 -18.05
N PHE A 17 -6.46 4.63 -16.95
CA PHE A 17 -7.35 4.39 -15.81
C PHE A 17 -7.76 5.70 -15.12
N ILE A 18 -6.82 6.63 -14.94
CA ILE A 18 -7.12 7.94 -14.35
C ILE A 18 -8.10 8.74 -15.24
N LYS A 19 -7.97 8.67 -16.58
CA LYS A 19 -8.94 9.32 -17.48
C LYS A 19 -10.36 8.77 -17.29
N ILE A 20 -10.49 7.45 -17.11
CA ILE A 20 -11.77 6.81 -16.84
C ILE A 20 -12.32 7.27 -15.48
N CYS A 21 -11.49 7.28 -14.43
CA CYS A 21 -11.89 7.76 -13.11
C CYS A 21 -12.37 9.22 -13.15
N ILE A 22 -11.67 10.09 -13.87
CA ILE A 22 -12.09 11.50 -14.05
C ILE A 22 -13.43 11.60 -14.78
N LYS A 23 -13.61 10.83 -15.86
CA LYS A 23 -14.86 10.81 -16.63
C LYS A 23 -16.06 10.33 -15.81
N LEU A 24 -15.82 9.40 -14.89
CA LEU A 24 -16.84 8.86 -13.97
C LEU A 24 -17.01 9.70 -12.70
N GLY A 25 -16.23 10.77 -12.50
CA GLY A 25 -16.30 11.61 -11.31
C GLY A 25 -15.83 10.92 -10.02
N ILE A 26 -14.98 9.88 -10.14
CA ILE A 26 -14.47 9.12 -8.99
C ILE A 26 -13.48 9.97 -8.20
N LYS A 27 -13.74 10.11 -6.89
CA LYS A 27 -12.85 10.85 -5.98
C LYS A 27 -11.65 9.98 -5.56
N PRO A 28 -10.45 10.58 -5.32
CA PRO A 28 -9.26 9.83 -4.89
C PRO A 28 -9.51 8.92 -3.68
N ASN A 29 -10.07 9.45 -2.60
CA ASN A 29 -10.34 8.69 -1.38
C ASN A 29 -11.28 7.48 -1.61
N PHE A 30 -12.21 7.58 -2.56
CA PHE A 30 -13.10 6.47 -2.89
C PHE A 30 -12.33 5.34 -3.57
N LEU A 31 -11.32 5.69 -4.36
CA LEU A 31 -10.45 4.72 -5.03
C LEU A 31 -9.63 3.93 -4.02
N SER A 32 -9.04 4.60 -3.01
CA SER A 32 -8.32 3.95 -1.90
C SER A 32 -9.23 2.98 -1.13
N PHE A 33 -10.48 3.38 -0.82
CA PHE A 33 -11.43 2.47 -0.16
C PHE A 33 -11.79 1.25 -1.01
N ILE A 34 -12.01 1.42 -2.31
CA ILE A 34 -12.29 0.30 -3.21
C ILE A 34 -11.06 -0.63 -3.27
N GLY A 35 -9.85 -0.08 -3.40
CA GLY A 35 -8.61 -0.84 -3.39
C GLY A 35 -8.50 -1.71 -2.14
N LEU A 36 -8.73 -1.13 -0.95
CA LEU A 36 -8.72 -1.87 0.31
C LEU A 36 -9.76 -3.00 0.36
N ILE A 37 -11.00 -2.73 -0.07
CA ILE A 37 -12.06 -3.76 -0.09
C ILE A 37 -11.65 -4.92 -1.00
N ILE A 38 -11.09 -4.64 -2.17
CA ILE A 38 -10.61 -5.65 -3.11
C ILE A 38 -9.46 -6.45 -2.49
N VAL A 39 -8.51 -5.81 -1.80
CA VAL A 39 -7.43 -6.50 -1.06
C VAL A 39 -8.00 -7.45 -0.02
N ILE A 40 -8.97 -7.00 0.78
CA ILE A 40 -9.61 -7.83 1.81
C ILE A 40 -10.31 -9.05 1.17
N ILE A 41 -11.05 -8.86 0.09
CA ILE A 41 -11.68 -9.96 -0.66
C ILE A 41 -10.62 -10.94 -1.16
N GLY A 42 -9.52 -10.44 -1.72
CA GLY A 42 -8.41 -11.26 -2.17
C GLY A 42 -7.78 -12.08 -1.04
N CYS A 43 -7.62 -11.49 0.15
CA CYS A 43 -7.16 -12.18 1.36
C CYS A 43 -8.10 -13.32 1.76
N PHE A 44 -9.41 -13.10 1.76
CA PHE A 44 -10.38 -14.15 2.04
C PHE A 44 -10.33 -15.29 1.02
N LEU A 45 -10.24 -14.99 -0.26
CA LEU A 45 -10.10 -16.00 -1.32
C LEU A 45 -8.82 -16.81 -1.16
N PHE A 46 -7.71 -16.16 -0.83
CA PHE A 46 -6.44 -16.83 -0.57
C PHE A 46 -6.55 -17.81 0.61
N LEU A 47 -7.21 -17.41 1.70
CA LEU A 47 -7.44 -18.25 2.87
C LEU A 47 -8.37 -19.43 2.55
N ASN A 48 -9.30 -19.29 1.61
CA ASN A 48 -10.22 -20.36 1.17
C ASN A 48 -9.63 -21.26 0.07
N ASN A 49 -8.31 -21.47 0.05
CA ASN A 49 -7.55 -22.33 -0.87
C ASN A 49 -7.50 -21.87 -2.35
N ASN A 50 -8.10 -20.74 -2.69
CA ASN A 50 -8.01 -20.13 -4.02
C ASN A 50 -6.77 -19.22 -4.09
N LYS A 51 -5.57 -19.77 -3.85
CA LYS A 51 -4.32 -19.01 -3.66
C LYS A 51 -3.99 -18.10 -4.84
N THR A 52 -4.04 -18.65 -6.06
CA THR A 52 -3.70 -17.87 -7.27
C THR A 52 -4.68 -16.73 -7.52
N THR A 53 -5.98 -17.01 -7.44
CA THR A 53 -7.02 -15.98 -7.61
C THR A 53 -6.95 -14.94 -6.51
N GLY A 54 -6.75 -15.37 -5.25
CA GLY A 54 -6.61 -14.48 -4.11
C GLY A 54 -5.41 -13.54 -4.29
N ALA A 55 -4.23 -14.08 -4.67
CA ALA A 55 -3.04 -13.28 -4.91
C ALA A 55 -3.24 -12.26 -6.05
N LEU A 56 -3.88 -12.66 -7.15
CA LEU A 56 -4.19 -11.76 -8.26
C LEU A 56 -5.14 -10.62 -7.84
N ILE A 57 -6.15 -10.93 -7.03
CA ILE A 57 -7.10 -9.93 -6.56
C ILE A 57 -6.43 -8.98 -5.55
N ILE A 58 -5.56 -9.48 -4.66
CA ILE A 58 -4.73 -8.62 -3.78
C ILE A 58 -3.88 -7.66 -4.62
N PHE A 59 -3.21 -8.18 -5.64
CA PHE A 59 -2.39 -7.36 -6.54
C PHE A 59 -3.20 -6.28 -7.25
N ILE A 60 -4.37 -6.63 -7.78
CA ILE A 60 -5.28 -5.69 -8.44
C ILE A 60 -5.76 -4.61 -7.46
N GLY A 61 -6.17 -4.99 -6.25
CA GLY A 61 -6.61 -4.05 -5.22
C GLY A 61 -5.52 -3.06 -4.82
N SER A 62 -4.29 -3.54 -4.61
CA SER A 62 -3.13 -2.70 -4.31
C SER A 62 -2.75 -1.78 -5.48
N ALA A 63 -2.90 -2.25 -6.72
CA ALA A 63 -2.65 -1.41 -7.90
C ALA A 63 -3.70 -0.29 -8.04
N ILE A 64 -4.97 -0.58 -7.74
CA ILE A 64 -6.06 0.41 -7.74
C ILE A 64 -5.84 1.47 -6.67
N ASP A 65 -5.47 1.07 -5.45
CA ASP A 65 -5.13 1.96 -4.35
C ASP A 65 -4.03 2.94 -4.78
N GLY A 66 -2.94 2.45 -5.35
CA GLY A 66 -1.84 3.30 -5.84
C GLY A 66 -2.20 4.32 -6.93
N LEU A 67 -3.44 4.33 -7.46
CA LEU A 67 -3.90 5.31 -8.44
C LEU A 67 -4.49 6.58 -7.80
N ASP A 68 -4.81 6.58 -6.53
CA ASP A 68 -5.45 7.69 -5.82
C ASP A 68 -4.58 8.95 -5.79
N GLY A 69 -3.28 8.82 -5.50
CA GLY A 69 -2.32 9.92 -5.51
C GLY A 69 -2.17 10.59 -6.89
N PRO A 70 -1.89 9.83 -7.98
CA PRO A 70 -1.94 10.34 -9.34
C PRO A 70 -3.29 11.00 -9.71
N LEU A 71 -4.42 10.41 -9.30
CA LEU A 71 -5.75 10.98 -9.52
C LEU A 71 -5.91 12.31 -8.78
N ALA A 72 -5.53 12.37 -7.49
CA ALA A 72 -5.60 13.58 -6.67
C ALA A 72 -4.77 14.74 -7.28
N ARG A 73 -3.57 14.42 -7.81
CA ARG A 73 -2.73 15.41 -8.51
C ARG A 73 -3.39 15.94 -9.77
N LYS A 74 -3.98 15.05 -10.60
CA LYS A 74 -4.63 15.47 -11.87
C LYS A 74 -5.95 16.21 -11.69
N THR A 75 -6.65 15.98 -10.58
CA THR A 75 -7.92 16.63 -10.29
C THR A 75 -7.80 17.83 -9.35
N ASN A 76 -6.57 18.20 -8.95
CA ASN A 76 -6.30 19.24 -7.95
C ASN A 76 -7.01 18.99 -6.59
N MET A 77 -7.25 17.72 -6.24
CA MET A 77 -7.92 17.30 -5.00
C MET A 77 -6.92 16.89 -3.90
N ILE A 78 -5.69 17.37 -3.96
CA ILE A 78 -4.68 17.08 -2.93
C ILE A 78 -5.12 17.72 -1.61
N SER A 79 -5.15 16.93 -0.52
CA SER A 79 -5.48 17.42 0.81
C SER A 79 -4.71 16.68 1.90
N LYS A 80 -4.44 17.37 3.02
CA LYS A 80 -3.81 16.76 4.20
C LYS A 80 -4.64 15.60 4.77
N LYS A 81 -5.97 15.74 4.74
CA LYS A 81 -6.89 14.67 5.18
C LYS A 81 -6.83 13.47 4.24
N GLY A 82 -6.75 13.70 2.93
CA GLY A 82 -6.59 12.62 1.95
C GLY A 82 -5.29 11.86 2.14
N ALA A 83 -4.16 12.55 2.34
CA ALA A 83 -2.88 11.93 2.60
C ALA A 83 -2.85 11.12 3.91
N LEU A 84 -3.55 11.57 4.95
CA LEU A 84 -3.69 10.82 6.20
C LEU A 84 -4.51 9.55 5.99
N LEU A 85 -5.63 9.66 5.25
CA LEU A 85 -6.51 8.53 4.94
C LEU A 85 -5.79 7.48 4.10
N ASP A 86 -5.08 7.88 3.06
CA ASP A 86 -4.22 7.04 2.21
C ASP A 86 -3.22 6.25 3.08
N SER A 87 -2.46 6.94 3.93
CA SER A 87 -1.52 6.30 4.85
C SER A 87 -2.18 5.30 5.82
N PHE A 88 -3.42 5.55 6.23
CA PHE A 88 -4.18 4.66 7.09
C PHE A 88 -4.66 3.41 6.34
N ILE A 89 -5.19 3.59 5.14
CA ILE A 89 -5.66 2.50 4.26
C ILE A 89 -4.50 1.59 3.87
N ASP A 90 -3.37 2.16 3.48
CA ASP A 90 -2.11 1.46 3.22
C ASP A 90 -1.74 0.50 4.37
N ARG A 91 -1.79 1.00 5.62
CA ARG A 91 -1.43 0.18 6.79
C ARG A 91 -2.42 -0.95 7.04
N ILE A 92 -3.71 -0.68 6.90
CA ILE A 92 -4.73 -1.72 7.03
C ILE A 92 -4.55 -2.80 5.97
N GLY A 93 -4.40 -2.42 4.71
CA GLY A 93 -4.18 -3.36 3.61
C GLY A 93 -2.94 -4.24 3.83
N GLU A 94 -1.82 -3.62 4.24
CA GLU A 94 -0.58 -4.33 4.57
C GLU A 94 -0.78 -5.34 5.71
N LEU A 95 -1.49 -4.96 6.78
CA LEU A 95 -1.78 -5.84 7.91
C LEU A 95 -2.65 -7.04 7.50
N PHE A 96 -3.66 -6.87 6.63
CA PHE A 96 -4.45 -7.99 6.11
C PHE A 96 -3.59 -8.96 5.30
N ILE A 97 -2.72 -8.45 4.42
CA ILE A 97 -1.81 -9.27 3.62
C ILE A 97 -0.87 -10.09 4.52
N TRP A 98 -0.22 -9.42 5.50
CA TRP A 98 0.68 -10.11 6.43
C TRP A 98 -0.05 -11.13 7.31
N SER A 99 -1.32 -10.86 7.68
CA SER A 99 -2.14 -11.83 8.41
C SER A 99 -2.36 -13.10 7.59
N VAL A 100 -2.62 -12.97 6.28
CA VAL A 100 -2.75 -14.13 5.38
C VAL A 100 -1.41 -14.88 5.29
N VAL A 101 -0.29 -14.18 5.17
CA VAL A 101 1.05 -14.79 5.15
C VAL A 101 1.31 -15.55 6.45
N ALA A 102 1.03 -14.94 7.60
CA ALA A 102 1.18 -15.58 8.90
C ALA A 102 0.35 -16.86 9.01
N ILE A 103 -0.93 -16.82 8.63
CA ILE A 103 -1.83 -17.98 8.73
C ILE A 103 -1.42 -19.11 7.79
N ARG A 104 -0.91 -18.80 6.59
CA ARG A 104 -0.70 -19.79 5.54
C ARG A 104 0.72 -20.32 5.40
N PHE A 105 1.69 -19.60 5.88
CA PHE A 105 3.11 -19.90 5.65
C PHE A 105 3.90 -20.13 6.93
N THR A 106 3.29 -20.07 8.12
CA THR A 106 3.95 -20.46 9.36
C THR A 106 3.47 -21.85 9.82
N SER A 107 4.43 -22.68 10.19
CA SER A 107 4.23 -24.00 10.77
C SER A 107 4.76 -24.10 12.20
N THR A 108 5.60 -23.14 12.60
CA THR A 108 6.25 -23.10 13.90
C THR A 108 6.08 -21.72 14.55
N ASP A 109 6.15 -21.68 15.89
CA ASP A 109 6.12 -20.44 16.67
C ASP A 109 7.29 -19.50 16.30
N PHE A 110 8.43 -20.05 15.92
CA PHE A 110 9.59 -19.27 15.51
C PHE A 110 9.33 -18.55 14.18
N GLU A 111 8.74 -19.20 13.18
CA GLU A 111 8.36 -18.58 11.92
C GLU A 111 7.33 -17.47 12.14
N LEU A 112 6.34 -17.73 13.01
CA LEU A 112 5.33 -16.72 13.39
C LEU A 112 6.00 -15.51 14.06
N PHE A 113 6.94 -15.74 14.99
CA PHE A 113 7.72 -14.68 15.64
C PHE A 113 8.47 -13.82 14.62
N ILE A 114 9.12 -14.44 13.62
CA ILE A 114 9.82 -13.72 12.54
C ILE A 114 8.84 -12.82 11.78
N ILE A 115 7.69 -13.37 11.34
CA ILE A 115 6.70 -12.58 10.59
C ILE A 115 6.18 -11.41 11.42
N LEU A 116 5.84 -11.62 12.68
CA LEU A 116 5.38 -10.56 13.57
C LEU A 116 6.46 -9.48 13.78
N SER A 117 7.73 -9.88 13.86
CA SER A 117 8.85 -8.94 13.96
C SER A 117 9.00 -8.09 12.70
N VAL A 118 8.85 -8.69 11.52
CA VAL A 118 8.86 -7.97 10.23
C VAL A 118 7.69 -6.99 10.15
N VAL A 119 6.49 -7.43 10.49
CA VAL A 119 5.29 -6.57 10.52
C VAL A 119 5.47 -5.39 11.46
N THR A 120 6.00 -5.64 12.66
CA THR A 120 6.29 -4.60 13.65
C THR A 120 7.28 -3.57 13.09
N GLY A 121 8.39 -4.03 12.51
CA GLY A 121 9.40 -3.15 11.90
C GLY A 121 8.84 -2.35 10.73
N SER A 122 8.07 -2.99 9.85
CA SER A 122 7.43 -2.33 8.70
C SER A 122 6.50 -1.19 9.11
N ASN A 123 5.77 -1.34 10.21
CA ASN A 123 4.87 -0.31 10.72
C ASN A 123 5.58 0.75 11.56
N LEU A 124 6.60 0.35 12.34
CA LEU A 124 7.30 1.26 13.24
C LEU A 124 8.15 2.30 12.49
N ILE A 125 8.77 1.92 11.36
CA ILE A 125 9.63 2.84 10.60
C ILE A 125 8.85 4.05 10.05
N PRO A 126 7.71 3.90 9.34
CA PRO A 126 6.92 5.05 8.88
C PRO A 126 6.35 5.87 10.05
N TYR A 127 5.96 5.21 11.15
CA TYR A 127 5.49 5.89 12.34
C TYR A 127 6.59 6.79 12.93
N LEU A 128 7.80 6.27 13.13
CA LEU A 128 8.93 7.05 13.66
C LEU A 128 9.29 8.21 12.73
N ARG A 129 9.23 8.00 11.40
CA ARG A 129 9.44 9.07 10.44
C ARG A 129 8.40 10.19 10.62
N ALA A 130 7.12 9.84 10.59
CA ALA A 130 6.04 10.82 10.75
C ALA A 130 6.11 11.53 12.12
N ARG A 131 6.46 10.80 13.17
CA ARG A 131 6.65 11.36 14.51
C ARG A 131 7.84 12.31 14.57
N GLY A 132 8.98 11.93 13.97
CA GLY A 132 10.16 12.80 13.88
C GLY A 132 9.87 14.09 13.11
N GLU A 133 9.22 14.00 11.96
CA GLU A 133 8.79 15.17 11.19
C GLU A 133 7.85 16.08 12.01
N SER A 134 6.92 15.50 12.78
CA SER A 134 6.02 16.27 13.68
C SER A 134 6.75 16.98 14.82
N LEU A 135 7.93 16.51 15.20
CA LEU A 135 8.80 17.11 16.23
C LEU A 135 9.86 18.05 15.62
N GLY A 136 9.83 18.29 14.31
CA GLY A 136 10.79 19.13 13.60
C GLY A 136 12.16 18.48 13.40
N ILE A 137 12.28 17.15 13.57
CA ILE A 137 13.50 16.39 13.34
C ILE A 137 13.55 16.00 11.85
N ASP A 138 14.63 16.36 11.14
CA ASP A 138 14.83 15.96 9.75
C ASP A 138 15.32 14.51 9.66
N ASN A 139 14.40 13.59 9.38
CA ASN A 139 14.63 12.14 9.29
C ASN A 139 14.90 11.66 7.85
N LYS A 140 15.40 12.48 6.97
CA LYS A 140 15.70 12.10 5.57
C LYS A 140 16.91 11.18 5.43
N VAL A 141 17.62 10.90 6.51
CA VAL A 141 18.80 10.04 6.55
C VAL A 141 18.41 8.63 6.95
N GLY A 142 18.16 7.75 5.98
CA GLY A 142 17.88 6.32 6.23
C GLY A 142 18.31 5.46 5.03
N ILE A 143 18.97 4.34 5.32
CA ILE A 143 19.61 3.46 4.32
C ILE A 143 18.60 2.64 3.49
N ALA A 144 17.29 2.68 3.75
CA ALA A 144 16.30 1.95 2.97
C ALA A 144 15.05 2.78 2.71
N ALA A 145 14.95 3.37 1.53
CA ALA A 145 13.71 3.92 0.99
C ALA A 145 12.69 2.79 0.74
N ARG A 146 11.38 3.11 0.71
CA ARG A 146 10.28 2.14 0.57
C ARG A 146 10.47 1.11 -0.56
N PRO A 147 10.95 1.47 -1.78
CA PRO A 147 11.18 0.49 -2.85
C PRO A 147 12.35 -0.47 -2.58
N GLU A 148 13.33 -0.08 -1.80
CA GLU A 148 14.49 -0.92 -1.50
C GLU A 148 14.17 -2.02 -0.48
N ARG A 149 13.15 -1.82 0.37
CA ARG A 149 12.69 -2.81 1.37
C ARG A 149 11.84 -3.93 0.80
N VAL A 150 11.30 -3.76 -0.41
CA VAL A 150 10.49 -4.79 -1.09
C VAL A 150 11.37 -5.74 -1.90
N ILE A 151 12.63 -5.34 -2.18
CA ILE A 151 13.58 -6.12 -3.00
C ILE A 151 14.49 -7.01 -2.14
N PHE A 152 14.65 -6.72 -0.84
CA PHE A 152 15.38 -7.51 0.14
C PHE A 152 14.44 -8.28 1.08
#